data_e177d9955b7697463b55321ee56d7a64
#
_entry.id   e177d9955b7697463b55321ee56d7a64
#
_cell.length_a   1.000
_cell.length_b   1.000
_cell.length_c   1.000
_cell.angle_alpha   90.00
_cell.angle_beta   90.00
_cell.angle_gamma   90.00
#
_symmetry.space_group_name_H-M   'P 1'
#
loop_
_entity.id
_entity.type
_entity.pdbx_description
1 polymer ?
#
loop_
_entity_poly.entity_id
_entity_poly.type
_entity_poly.pdbx_seq_one_letter_code
_entity_poly.pdbx_strand_id
1 'polypeptide(L)'
;MAAESDRMKLMSACSAAENFTKLYYESVDKMRHKLAKLYLEDGKLVWNGNAVDGNSNIQKFYEDLPPSLHNITCLDSQPIREEAVGQQSTIQVTTAGFVTFKDRKHPFHQSFLITVKENKWKVVSDVFRFQTSAT
;
A
#
# COMPACT_ATOMS: atom_id res chain seq x y z
N MET A 1 16.09 24.74 -10.71
CA MET A 1 14.78 25.37 -10.79
C MET A 1 13.75 24.60 -10.00
N ALA A 2 13.02 25.27 -9.12
CA ALA A 2 12.07 24.61 -8.21
C ALA A 2 10.97 23.81 -8.94
N ALA A 3 10.41 24.37 -10.02
CA ALA A 3 9.35 23.71 -10.77
C ALA A 3 9.82 22.41 -11.44
N GLU A 4 11.05 22.41 -11.95
CA GLU A 4 11.63 21.23 -12.59
C GLU A 4 11.96 20.15 -11.57
N SER A 5 12.49 20.56 -10.41
CA SER A 5 12.77 19.64 -9.30
C SER A 5 11.48 19.01 -8.77
N ASP A 6 10.42 19.80 -8.63
CA ASP A 6 9.11 19.28 -8.17
C ASP A 6 8.50 18.32 -9.18
N ARG A 7 8.62 18.63 -10.47
CA ARG A 7 8.15 17.74 -11.53
C ARG A 7 8.90 16.41 -11.51
N MET A 8 10.21 16.44 -11.34
CA MET A 8 11.02 15.22 -11.28
C MET A 8 10.67 14.39 -10.05
N LYS A 9 10.45 15.01 -8.91
CA LYS A 9 10.02 14.32 -7.70
C LYS A 9 8.68 13.65 -7.89
N LEU A 10 7.73 14.32 -8.55
CA LEU A 10 6.42 13.77 -8.83
C LEU A 10 6.51 12.57 -9.76
N MET A 11 7.30 12.67 -10.83
CA MET A 11 7.50 11.55 -11.76
C MET A 11 8.15 10.35 -11.08
N SER A 12 9.14 10.60 -10.24
CA SER A 12 9.83 9.57 -9.48
C SER A 12 8.87 8.89 -8.50
N ALA A 13 8.01 9.68 -7.84
CA ALA A 13 7.01 9.15 -6.92
C ALA A 13 6.00 8.26 -7.65
N CYS A 14 5.53 8.68 -8.82
CA CYS A 14 4.59 7.88 -9.62
C CYS A 14 5.22 6.54 -10.02
N SER A 15 6.46 6.56 -10.47
CA SER A 15 7.18 5.34 -10.86
C SER A 15 7.37 4.39 -9.68
N ALA A 16 7.79 4.94 -8.53
CA ALA A 16 7.97 4.15 -7.31
C ALA A 16 6.65 3.54 -6.84
N ALA A 17 5.57 4.33 -6.88
CA ALA A 17 4.25 3.85 -6.48
C ALA A 17 3.75 2.73 -7.38
N GLU A 18 3.92 2.84 -8.69
CA GLU A 18 3.53 1.80 -9.64
C GLU A 18 4.29 0.50 -9.39
N ASN A 19 5.60 0.60 -9.21
CA ASN A 19 6.45 -0.58 -8.96
C ASN A 19 6.11 -1.22 -7.61
N PHE A 20 5.91 -0.41 -6.60
CA PHE A 20 5.60 -0.92 -5.26
C PHE A 20 4.23 -1.60 -5.23
N THR A 21 3.20 -0.99 -5.81
CA THR A 21 1.85 -1.55 -5.79
C THR A 21 1.78 -2.86 -6.56
N LYS A 22 2.49 -2.96 -7.67
CA LYS A 22 2.55 -4.20 -8.43
C LYS A 22 3.15 -5.32 -7.59
N LEU A 23 4.26 -5.04 -6.92
CA LEU A 23 4.91 -6.01 -6.02
C LEU A 23 4.00 -6.36 -4.85
N TYR A 24 3.35 -5.36 -4.26
CA TYR A 24 2.49 -5.54 -3.10
C TYR A 24 1.31 -6.47 -3.40
N TYR A 25 0.54 -6.18 -4.45
CA TYR A 25 -0.64 -7.00 -4.78
C TYR A 25 -0.26 -8.38 -5.27
N GLU A 26 0.85 -8.50 -6.00
CA GLU A 26 1.36 -9.82 -6.38
C GLU A 26 1.73 -10.64 -5.14
N SER A 27 2.33 -10.00 -4.14
CA SER A 27 2.69 -10.68 -2.89
C SER A 27 1.45 -11.11 -2.10
N VAL A 28 0.43 -10.25 -2.00
CA VAL A 28 -0.81 -10.61 -1.31
C VAL A 28 -1.51 -11.77 -2.02
N ASP A 29 -1.53 -11.77 -3.33
CA ASP A 29 -2.25 -12.77 -4.10
C ASP A 29 -1.49 -14.10 -4.22
N LYS A 30 -0.15 -14.06 -4.30
CA LYS A 30 0.64 -15.23 -4.63
C LYS A 30 1.74 -15.59 -3.64
N MET A 31 2.18 -14.64 -2.82
CA MET A 31 3.37 -14.83 -1.98
C MET A 31 3.21 -14.20 -0.60
N ARG A 32 2.13 -14.55 0.09
CA ARG A 32 1.82 -13.94 1.40
C ARG A 32 2.92 -14.13 2.44
N HIS A 33 3.70 -15.18 2.31
CA HIS A 33 4.82 -15.45 3.20
C HIS A 33 5.93 -14.39 3.11
N LYS A 34 5.89 -13.52 2.11
CA LYS A 34 6.85 -12.43 1.93
C LYS A 34 6.33 -11.05 2.36
N LEU A 35 5.08 -10.98 2.81
CA LEU A 35 4.44 -9.68 3.11
C LEU A 35 5.14 -8.93 4.24
N ALA A 36 5.63 -9.60 5.27
CA ALA A 36 6.28 -8.93 6.38
C ALA A 36 7.43 -8.04 5.92
N LYS A 37 8.12 -8.42 4.86
CA LYS A 37 9.25 -7.66 4.31
C LYS A 37 8.84 -6.36 3.64
N LEU A 38 7.58 -6.22 3.27
CA LEU A 38 7.06 -5.02 2.61
C LEU A 38 6.59 -3.96 3.60
N TYR A 39 6.52 -4.30 4.89
CA TYR A 39 6.11 -3.39 5.95
C TYR A 39 7.29 -3.07 6.84
N LEU A 40 7.29 -1.86 7.42
CA LEU A 40 8.20 -1.56 8.51
C LEU A 40 7.88 -2.49 9.69
N GLU A 41 8.87 -2.74 10.54
CA GLU A 41 8.69 -3.61 11.69
C GLU A 41 7.50 -3.16 12.56
N ASP A 42 7.33 -1.85 12.71
CA ASP A 42 6.22 -1.25 13.46
C ASP A 42 5.11 -0.74 12.54
N GLY A 43 5.03 -1.26 11.32
CA GLY A 43 3.99 -0.88 10.37
C GLY A 43 2.59 -1.16 10.91
N LYS A 44 1.61 -0.44 10.37
CA LYS A 44 0.22 -0.54 10.81
C LYS A 44 -0.71 -0.81 9.64
N LEU A 45 -1.68 -1.69 9.90
CA LEU A 45 -2.74 -2.00 8.95
C LEU A 45 -4.08 -1.76 9.62
N VAL A 46 -5.00 -1.13 8.89
CA VAL A 46 -6.41 -1.12 9.24
C VAL A 46 -7.17 -1.77 8.10
N TRP A 47 -7.79 -2.91 8.36
CA TRP A 47 -8.48 -3.69 7.33
C TRP A 47 -9.96 -3.80 7.69
N ASN A 48 -10.80 -3.07 6.92
CA ASN A 48 -12.24 -2.96 7.18
C ASN A 48 -12.54 -2.60 8.65
N GLY A 49 -11.78 -1.63 9.19
CA GLY A 49 -11.95 -1.18 10.57
C GLY A 49 -11.19 -1.98 11.62
N ASN A 50 -10.50 -3.05 11.25
CA ASN A 50 -9.74 -3.88 12.17
C ASN A 50 -8.26 -3.48 12.14
N ALA A 51 -7.72 -3.07 13.28
CA ALA A 51 -6.33 -2.64 13.38
C ALA A 51 -5.41 -3.81 13.66
N VAL A 52 -4.28 -3.88 12.93
CA VAL A 52 -3.24 -4.88 13.11
C VAL A 52 -1.91 -4.16 13.17
N ASP A 53 -1.15 -4.36 14.21
CA ASP A 53 0.12 -3.67 14.44
C ASP A 53 1.31 -4.61 14.27
N GLY A 54 2.33 -4.13 13.56
CA GLY A 54 3.58 -4.84 13.37
C GLY A 54 3.56 -5.77 12.17
N ASN A 55 4.72 -5.86 11.50
CA ASN A 55 4.82 -6.60 10.24
C ASN A 55 4.53 -8.10 10.41
N SER A 56 4.93 -8.70 11.51
CA SER A 56 4.69 -10.13 11.74
C SER A 56 3.19 -10.42 11.90
N ASN A 57 2.49 -9.57 12.64
CA ASN A 57 1.05 -9.73 12.85
C ASN A 57 0.28 -9.45 11.56
N ILE A 58 0.74 -8.49 10.76
CA ILE A 58 0.12 -8.18 9.46
C ILE A 58 0.25 -9.37 8.52
N GLN A 59 1.43 -9.98 8.44
CA GLN A 59 1.62 -11.17 7.61
C GLN A 59 0.71 -12.31 8.04
N LYS A 60 0.63 -12.56 9.33
CA LYS A 60 -0.24 -13.60 9.88
C LYS A 60 -1.70 -13.34 9.55
N PHE A 61 -2.12 -12.07 9.66
CA PHE A 61 -3.48 -11.67 9.31
C PHE A 61 -3.80 -12.01 7.84
N TYR A 62 -2.91 -11.66 6.92
CA TYR A 62 -3.11 -11.95 5.50
C TYR A 62 -3.04 -13.44 5.19
N GLU A 63 -2.17 -14.18 5.88
CA GLU A 63 -2.08 -15.63 5.67
C GLU A 63 -3.37 -16.35 6.06
N ASP A 64 -4.12 -15.80 7.02
CA ASP A 64 -5.39 -16.37 7.47
C ASP A 64 -6.57 -15.99 6.57
N LEU A 65 -6.39 -15.05 5.64
CA LEU A 65 -7.43 -14.70 4.69
C LEU A 65 -7.55 -15.75 3.58
N PRO A 66 -8.75 -15.91 2.99
CA PRO A 66 -8.88 -16.76 1.80
C PRO A 66 -7.97 -16.27 0.66
N PRO A 67 -7.66 -17.14 -0.30
CA PRO A 67 -6.94 -16.70 -1.50
C PRO A 67 -7.64 -15.54 -2.17
N SER A 68 -6.86 -14.61 -2.70
CA SER A 68 -7.36 -13.39 -3.28
C SER A 68 -6.84 -13.14 -4.68
N LEU A 69 -7.56 -12.34 -5.43
CA LEU A 69 -7.10 -11.81 -6.71
C LEU A 69 -7.49 -10.34 -6.78
N HIS A 70 -6.50 -9.48 -6.86
CA HIS A 70 -6.71 -8.04 -6.93
C HIS A 70 -6.63 -7.55 -8.37
N ASN A 71 -7.56 -6.69 -8.74
CA ASN A 71 -7.55 -5.99 -10.03
C ASN A 71 -7.61 -4.50 -9.74
N ILE A 72 -6.49 -3.82 -9.99
CA ILE A 72 -6.34 -2.40 -9.68
C ILE A 72 -6.82 -1.59 -10.88
N THR A 73 -7.81 -0.75 -10.68
CA THR A 73 -8.38 0.09 -11.73
C THR A 73 -7.94 1.55 -11.63
N CYS A 74 -7.45 1.97 -10.47
CA CYS A 74 -7.03 3.35 -10.24
C CYS A 74 -5.84 3.37 -9.30
N LEU A 75 -4.85 4.18 -9.62
CA LEU A 75 -3.68 4.39 -8.77
C LEU A 75 -3.32 5.86 -8.79
N ASP A 76 -3.17 6.44 -7.60
CA ASP A 76 -2.75 7.82 -7.44
C ASP A 76 -1.62 7.86 -6.43
N SER A 77 -0.69 8.78 -6.61
CA SER A 77 0.45 8.91 -5.71
C SER A 77 0.86 10.35 -5.54
N GLN A 78 1.33 10.68 -4.35
CA GLN A 78 1.81 12.01 -4.01
C GLN A 78 3.01 11.92 -3.10
N PRO A 79 4.13 12.60 -3.43
CA PRO A 79 5.23 12.68 -2.48
C PRO A 79 4.82 13.54 -1.28
N ILE A 80 5.24 13.11 -0.10
CA ILE A 80 5.01 13.87 1.13
C ILE A 80 6.22 14.78 1.33
N ARG A 81 5.97 16.03 1.68
CA ARG A 81 7.04 17.00 1.88
C ARG A 81 7.95 16.59 3.04
N GLU A 82 9.24 16.81 2.86
CA GLU A 82 10.24 16.48 3.86
C GLU A 82 9.97 17.15 5.21
N GLU A 83 9.41 18.35 5.21
CA GLU A 83 9.07 19.07 6.43
C GLU A 83 8.04 18.33 7.29
N ALA A 84 7.19 17.51 6.67
CA ALA A 84 6.16 16.78 7.39
C ALA A 84 6.66 15.45 7.97
N VAL A 85 7.71 14.85 7.35
CA VAL A 85 8.18 13.51 7.70
C VAL A 85 9.68 13.46 7.99
N GLY A 86 10.32 14.61 8.18
CA GLY A 86 11.76 14.69 8.33
C GLY A 86 12.44 14.57 6.97
N GLN A 87 13.61 13.94 6.93
CA GLN A 87 14.39 13.81 5.69
C GLN A 87 14.14 12.51 4.95
N GLN A 88 13.14 11.74 5.35
CA GLN A 88 12.85 10.47 4.69
C GLN A 88 11.97 10.70 3.44
N SER A 89 12.32 10.01 2.37
CA SER A 89 11.46 9.98 1.18
C SER A 89 10.20 9.19 1.51
N THR A 90 9.05 9.83 1.41
CA THR A 90 7.75 9.24 1.76
C THR A 90 6.74 9.58 0.68
N ILE A 91 5.91 8.61 0.33
CA ILE A 91 4.89 8.75 -0.71
C ILE A 91 3.55 8.27 -0.16
N GLN A 92 2.50 9.06 -0.40
CA GLN A 92 1.12 8.63 -0.18
C GLN A 92 0.63 7.98 -1.46
N VAL A 93 0.18 6.73 -1.38
CA VAL A 93 -0.32 5.97 -2.53
C VAL A 93 -1.76 5.58 -2.25
N THR A 94 -2.64 5.86 -3.20
CA THR A 94 -4.05 5.49 -3.09
C THR A 94 -4.42 4.62 -4.28
N THR A 95 -5.04 3.49 -4.01
CA THR A 95 -5.50 2.57 -5.06
C THR A 95 -6.98 2.28 -4.89
N ALA A 96 -7.61 1.90 -5.99
CA ALA A 96 -8.98 1.43 -6.01
C ALA A 96 -9.09 0.34 -7.05
N GLY A 97 -10.06 -0.55 -6.88
CA GLY A 97 -10.28 -1.62 -7.82
C GLY A 97 -11.21 -2.65 -7.23
N PHE A 98 -10.98 -3.89 -7.61
CA PHE A 98 -11.80 -5.02 -7.15
C PHE A 98 -10.89 -6.11 -6.61
N VAL A 99 -11.33 -6.76 -5.55
CA VAL A 99 -10.67 -7.96 -5.03
C VAL A 99 -11.68 -9.09 -5.01
N THR A 100 -11.25 -10.26 -5.46
CA THR A 100 -12.09 -11.46 -5.47
C THR A 100 -11.64 -12.40 -4.36
N PHE A 101 -12.57 -12.73 -3.46
CA PHE A 101 -12.42 -13.75 -2.43
C PHE A 101 -13.53 -14.77 -2.62
N LYS A 102 -13.20 -16.07 -2.66
CA LYS A 102 -14.19 -17.14 -2.75
C LYS A 102 -15.26 -16.90 -3.81
N ASP A 103 -14.84 -16.52 -5.00
CA ASP A 103 -15.73 -16.23 -6.15
C ASP A 103 -16.62 -14.99 -5.99
N ARG A 104 -16.40 -14.20 -4.94
CA ARG A 104 -17.11 -12.94 -4.75
C ARG A 104 -16.17 -11.76 -5.03
N LYS A 105 -16.66 -10.87 -5.86
CA LYS A 105 -15.92 -9.67 -6.27
C LYS A 105 -16.37 -8.49 -5.41
N HIS A 106 -15.40 -7.85 -4.74
CA HIS A 106 -15.66 -6.72 -3.87
C HIS A 106 -14.94 -5.49 -4.37
N PRO A 107 -15.62 -4.36 -4.57
CA PRO A 107 -14.90 -3.13 -4.82
C PRO A 107 -14.16 -2.71 -3.55
N PHE A 108 -12.95 -2.20 -3.70
CA PHE A 108 -12.15 -1.79 -2.56
C PHE A 108 -11.42 -0.49 -2.83
N HIS A 109 -10.96 0.11 -1.75
CA HIS A 109 -10.14 1.30 -1.73
C HIS A 109 -9.03 1.07 -0.72
N GLN A 110 -7.79 1.39 -1.08
CA GLN A 110 -6.66 1.18 -0.20
C GLN A 110 -5.72 2.39 -0.25
N SER A 111 -5.20 2.77 0.90
CA SER A 111 -4.29 3.89 1.02
C SER A 111 -3.05 3.45 1.76
N PHE A 112 -1.88 3.71 1.17
CA PHE A 112 -0.59 3.39 1.77
C PHE A 112 0.20 4.65 2.01
N LEU A 113 0.93 4.66 3.11
CA LEU A 113 2.05 5.56 3.29
C LEU A 113 3.30 4.70 3.21
N ILE A 114 4.16 4.94 2.21
CA ILE A 114 5.39 4.17 2.02
C ILE A 114 6.61 5.07 2.17
N THR A 115 7.68 4.51 2.69
CA THR A 115 8.93 5.22 2.91
C THR A 115 10.11 4.33 2.52
N VAL A 116 11.27 4.94 2.24
CA VAL A 116 12.48 4.20 1.95
C VAL A 116 13.21 3.88 3.24
N LYS A 117 13.54 2.61 3.43
CA LYS A 117 14.41 2.14 4.50
C LYS A 117 15.36 1.10 3.93
N GLU A 118 16.66 1.32 4.12
CA GLU A 118 17.68 0.42 3.61
C GLU A 118 17.55 0.18 2.09
N ASN A 119 17.32 1.28 1.37
CA ASN A 119 17.17 1.30 -0.10
C ASN A 119 15.94 0.56 -0.63
N LYS A 120 14.96 0.26 0.23
CA LYS A 120 13.73 -0.41 -0.17
C LYS A 120 12.51 0.36 0.30
N TRP A 121 11.48 0.40 -0.54
CA TRP A 121 10.20 0.97 -0.16
C TRP A 121 9.47 0.02 0.79
N LYS A 122 8.97 0.57 1.90
CA LYS A 122 8.22 -0.21 2.89
C LYS A 122 7.01 0.56 3.38
N VAL A 123 5.97 -0.17 3.74
CA VAL A 123 4.71 0.42 4.21
C VAL A 123 4.87 0.88 5.65
N VAL A 124 4.57 2.14 5.90
CA VAL A 124 4.45 2.72 7.24
C VAL A 124 3.04 2.46 7.78
N SER A 125 2.04 2.74 6.95
CA SER A 125 0.64 2.54 7.31
C SER A 125 -0.15 2.13 6.07
N ASP A 126 -1.19 1.35 6.29
CA ASP A 126 -2.01 0.75 5.24
C ASP A 126 -3.46 0.74 5.72
N VAL A 127 -4.34 1.34 4.95
CA VAL A 127 -5.77 1.35 5.25
C VAL A 127 -6.50 0.73 4.07
N PHE A 128 -7.11 -0.42 4.30
CA PHE A 128 -7.87 -1.16 3.30
C PHE A 128 -9.35 -1.15 3.68
N ARG A 129 -10.20 -0.93 2.71
CA ARG A 129 -11.63 -0.90 2.95
C ARG A 129 -12.40 -1.39 1.72
N PHE A 130 -13.37 -2.30 1.94
CA PHE A 130 -14.35 -2.59 0.92
C PHE A 130 -15.23 -1.37 0.74
N GLN A 131 -15.57 -1.08 -0.51
CA GLN A 131 -16.55 -0.03 -0.79
C GLN A 131 -17.93 -0.66 -0.81
N THR A 132 -18.70 -0.38 0.25
CA THR A 132 -20.05 -0.87 0.37
C THR A 132 -21.04 0.22 -0.01
N SER A 133 -22.26 -0.20 -0.39
CA SER A 133 -23.34 0.73 -0.68
C SER A 133 -23.65 1.56 0.56
N ALA A 134 -24.00 2.83 0.36
CA ALA A 134 -24.35 3.74 1.45
C ALA A 134 -25.75 3.45 2.03
N THR A 135 -26.50 2.56 1.44
CA THR A 135 -27.86 2.20 1.93
C THR A 135 -27.83 1.11 2.97
#